data_0a2fff27c38246bb1972b04f224f49a6
#
_entry.id   0a2fff27c38246bb1972b04f224f49a6
#
_cell.length_a   1.000
_cell.length_b   1.000
_cell.length_c   1.000
_cell.angle_alpha   90.00
_cell.angle_beta   90.00
_cell.angle_gamma   90.00
#
_symmetry.space_group_name_H-M   'P 1'
#
loop_
_entity.id
_entity.type
_entity.pdbx_description
1 polymer ?
#
loop_
_entity_poly.entity_id
_entity_poly.type
_entity_poly.pdbx_seq_one_letter_code
_entity_poly.pdbx_strand_id
1 'polypeptide(L)'
;MAESSGGMKILVVDDEKLVRMVMSAKLKKAGYACVDVGDVESAVKELKSAPKQFSAIISDIMMGDMDGFVFRDIVRGIAPKIPIFFLTALDPEEGGGFLRRIMEDPVSYYLPKAVSTETLINRVRQVVASHRVEMFIQNKMDDDRKSMELAAHIQHSLLPVSSVLTPRGFYTMYWRPFDMVSGDLFVAVPFGSGCYLYVLGDIQGHGTSAALAMTAVQSYLMNFVKSGGVSTIGPDTIANMLQRFFRANLADVSYMTALICIHRPLLGNVEWISCGAPDLIVMEGSETLSINPEKRGGVPIGLLADTIYSADNVVETALTRQSICIAYTDGLMDLSRDASGDDMLPIPLSRTVRSGLVEHARRDGTIPVITSMYINALAELGYDKFHDDVTIVLFGANEPQPDMYETVVRLSSDDVDDASQALAAWCRENGWPEEAIPRIQLVLEEKLMNICDHGFKDRESLREVASVRLTKSHDTAVLTIWDAGAEEPSIAVVAGDADTAFEMANKRMSGRGRGRLIVRELCDGIKRKRYPPLNETTYYIPFFGKKED
;
A
#
# COMPACT_ATOMS: atom_id res chain seq x y z
N MET A 1 -23.29 35.34 -16.56
CA MET A 1 -24.39 34.63 -15.92
C MET A 1 -24.19 34.78 -14.42
N ALA A 2 -25.12 35.40 -13.72
CA ALA A 2 -25.00 35.64 -12.28
C ALA A 2 -25.25 34.31 -11.57
N GLU A 3 -24.19 33.70 -11.03
CA GLU A 3 -24.32 32.59 -10.09
C GLU A 3 -25.03 33.10 -8.84
N SER A 4 -26.08 32.42 -8.47
CA SER A 4 -26.88 32.66 -7.29
C SER A 4 -25.97 32.66 -6.06
N SER A 5 -25.75 33.83 -5.48
CA SER A 5 -25.12 34.03 -4.18
C SER A 5 -26.01 33.43 -3.10
N GLY A 6 -25.86 32.15 -2.83
CA GLY A 6 -26.26 31.58 -1.54
C GLY A 6 -25.52 32.41 -0.49
N GLY A 7 -26.23 33.23 0.27
CA GLY A 7 -25.71 34.38 0.99
C GLY A 7 -24.57 33.99 1.93
N MET A 8 -23.39 34.54 1.68
CA MET A 8 -22.24 34.43 2.59
C MET A 8 -22.66 35.05 3.92
N LYS A 9 -22.73 34.20 4.96
CA LYS A 9 -23.10 34.66 6.30
C LYS A 9 -21.86 35.09 7.08
N ILE A 10 -21.97 36.22 7.73
CA ILE A 10 -20.97 36.72 8.68
C ILE A 10 -21.59 36.75 10.07
N LEU A 11 -20.91 36.19 11.04
CA LEU A 11 -21.31 36.27 12.44
C LEU A 11 -20.72 37.53 13.04
N VAL A 12 -21.55 38.37 13.63
CA VAL A 12 -21.15 39.60 14.30
C VAL A 12 -21.41 39.44 15.80
N VAL A 13 -20.34 39.55 16.60
CA VAL A 13 -20.37 39.34 18.05
C VAL A 13 -19.84 40.59 18.75
N ASP A 14 -20.68 41.26 19.52
CA ASP A 14 -20.34 42.48 20.27
C ASP A 14 -21.42 42.65 21.35
N ASP A 15 -21.10 43.05 22.57
CA ASP A 15 -22.08 43.23 23.66
C ASP A 15 -22.89 44.51 23.45
N GLU A 16 -22.36 45.51 22.74
CA GLU A 16 -23.06 46.74 22.43
C GLU A 16 -24.04 46.58 21.27
N LYS A 17 -25.34 46.60 21.54
CA LYS A 17 -26.40 46.47 20.52
C LYS A 17 -26.28 47.45 19.34
N LEU A 18 -25.85 48.68 19.62
CA LEU A 18 -25.71 49.70 18.57
C LEU A 18 -24.59 49.38 17.60
N VAL A 19 -23.44 48.91 18.12
CA VAL A 19 -22.28 48.49 17.29
C VAL A 19 -22.66 47.32 16.42
N ARG A 20 -23.32 46.28 16.98
CA ARG A 20 -23.82 45.13 16.16
C ARG A 20 -24.75 45.59 15.03
N MET A 21 -25.75 46.48 15.33
CA MET A 21 -26.67 46.95 14.33
C MET A 21 -25.97 47.73 13.20
N VAL A 22 -25.01 48.59 13.52
CA VAL A 22 -24.26 49.39 12.56
C VAL A 22 -23.36 48.49 11.68
N MET A 23 -22.65 47.51 12.31
CA MET A 23 -21.82 46.58 11.56
C MET A 23 -22.64 45.67 10.64
N SER A 24 -23.72 45.10 11.14
CA SER A 24 -24.63 44.27 10.34
C SER A 24 -25.24 45.08 9.19
N ALA A 25 -25.62 46.34 9.39
CA ALA A 25 -26.15 47.20 8.33
C ALA A 25 -25.10 47.48 7.26
N LYS A 26 -23.84 47.79 7.63
CA LYS A 26 -22.73 48.00 6.69
C LYS A 26 -22.47 46.74 5.84
N LEU A 27 -22.43 45.56 6.45
CA LEU A 27 -22.19 44.31 5.77
C LEU A 27 -23.36 43.88 4.87
N LYS A 28 -24.62 44.04 5.35
CA LYS A 28 -25.81 43.74 4.54
C LYS A 28 -25.88 44.63 3.30
N LYS A 29 -25.49 45.92 3.39
CA LYS A 29 -25.38 46.83 2.26
C LYS A 29 -24.36 46.36 1.21
N ALA A 30 -23.36 45.59 1.66
CA ALA A 30 -22.33 44.98 0.79
C ALA A 30 -22.74 43.61 0.24
N GLY A 31 -23.94 43.10 0.56
CA GLY A 31 -24.46 41.83 0.04
C GLY A 31 -24.20 40.61 0.93
N TYR A 32 -23.70 40.80 2.17
CA TYR A 32 -23.50 39.69 3.12
C TYR A 32 -24.78 39.45 3.95
N ALA A 33 -25.10 38.20 4.21
CA ALA A 33 -26.06 37.84 5.24
C ALA A 33 -25.37 37.93 6.62
N CYS A 34 -26.03 38.49 7.62
CA CYS A 34 -25.45 38.67 8.93
C CYS A 34 -26.33 37.98 10.02
N VAL A 35 -25.67 37.28 10.91
CA VAL A 35 -26.24 36.86 12.21
C VAL A 35 -25.51 37.69 13.27
N ASP A 36 -26.24 38.41 14.09
CA ASP A 36 -25.67 39.22 15.14
C ASP A 36 -26.11 38.72 16.50
N VAL A 37 -25.15 38.55 17.40
CA VAL A 37 -25.35 38.02 18.76
C VAL A 37 -24.60 38.89 19.79
N GLY A 38 -25.16 38.99 21.00
CA GLY A 38 -24.65 39.89 22.01
C GLY A 38 -23.65 39.29 22.99
N ASP A 39 -23.39 38.00 22.90
CA ASP A 39 -22.53 37.27 23.83
C ASP A 39 -21.88 36.07 23.17
N VAL A 40 -20.81 35.58 23.79
CA VAL A 40 -20.02 34.46 23.31
C VAL A 40 -20.78 33.14 23.32
N GLU A 41 -21.65 32.92 24.32
CA GLU A 41 -22.40 31.68 24.44
C GLU A 41 -23.35 31.50 23.27
N SER A 42 -24.10 32.56 22.93
CA SER A 42 -24.94 32.63 21.72
C SER A 42 -24.16 32.43 20.43
N ALA A 43 -22.97 33.05 20.30
CA ALA A 43 -22.11 32.88 19.16
C ALA A 43 -21.65 31.45 18.99
N VAL A 44 -21.21 30.80 20.04
CA VAL A 44 -20.78 29.37 20.04
C VAL A 44 -21.94 28.45 19.69
N LYS A 45 -23.16 28.73 20.18
CA LYS A 45 -24.36 27.97 19.82
C LYS A 45 -24.67 28.04 18.33
N GLU A 46 -24.62 29.24 17.75
CA GLU A 46 -24.82 29.45 16.30
C GLU A 46 -23.75 28.70 15.49
N LEU A 47 -22.47 28.81 15.87
CA LEU A 47 -21.37 28.14 15.19
C LEU A 47 -21.47 26.61 15.28
N LYS A 48 -21.84 26.05 16.42
CA LYS A 48 -22.02 24.61 16.59
C LYS A 48 -23.19 24.05 15.79
N SER A 49 -24.26 24.85 15.62
CA SER A 49 -25.43 24.42 14.86
C SER A 49 -25.17 24.28 13.37
N ALA A 50 -24.32 25.14 12.81
CA ALA A 50 -24.00 25.14 11.38
C ALA A 50 -22.62 25.78 11.10
N PRO A 51 -21.52 25.11 11.43
CA PRO A 51 -20.18 25.71 11.35
C PRO A 51 -19.75 26.12 9.94
N LYS A 52 -20.24 25.42 8.90
CA LYS A 52 -19.89 25.66 7.50
C LYS A 52 -20.68 26.79 6.83
N GLN A 53 -21.68 27.35 7.48
CA GLN A 53 -22.47 28.44 6.84
C GLN A 53 -21.86 29.83 7.01
N PHE A 54 -20.92 29.98 7.95
CA PHE A 54 -20.26 31.26 8.19
C PHE A 54 -18.95 31.37 7.38
N SER A 55 -18.79 32.51 6.70
CA SER A 55 -17.59 32.82 5.90
C SER A 55 -16.56 33.63 6.67
N ALA A 56 -16.97 34.30 7.76
CA ALA A 56 -16.12 35.05 8.67
C ALA A 56 -16.87 35.36 9.97
N ILE A 57 -16.11 35.71 10.98
CA ILE A 57 -16.61 36.25 12.26
C ILE A 57 -16.04 37.67 12.43
N ILE A 58 -16.86 38.57 12.91
CA ILE A 58 -16.43 39.89 13.37
C ILE A 58 -16.75 39.96 14.87
N SER A 59 -15.76 40.09 15.71
CA SER A 59 -15.91 40.03 17.17
C SER A 59 -15.28 41.23 17.83
N ASP A 60 -15.92 41.79 18.84
CA ASP A 60 -15.24 42.69 19.76
C ASP A 60 -14.17 41.91 20.55
N ILE A 61 -13.13 42.61 20.99
CA ILE A 61 -12.09 42.07 21.87
C ILE A 61 -12.57 42.00 23.31
N MET A 62 -13.31 43.02 23.74
CA MET A 62 -13.80 43.13 25.14
C MET A 62 -15.31 43.00 25.16
N MET A 63 -15.83 41.87 25.65
CA MET A 63 -17.25 41.56 25.74
C MET A 63 -17.62 41.19 27.17
N GLY A 64 -17.91 42.18 27.99
CA GLY A 64 -18.25 41.96 29.39
C GLY A 64 -17.18 41.18 30.15
N ASP A 65 -17.54 40.04 30.73
CA ASP A 65 -16.63 39.19 31.50
C ASP A 65 -15.76 38.26 30.65
N MET A 66 -15.96 38.23 29.32
CA MET A 66 -15.25 37.30 28.42
C MET A 66 -14.40 38.03 27.39
N ASP A 67 -13.12 37.65 27.32
CA ASP A 67 -12.14 38.13 26.34
C ASP A 67 -12.39 37.48 24.97
N GLY A 68 -12.43 38.30 23.91
CA GLY A 68 -12.59 37.85 22.52
C GLY A 68 -11.54 36.84 22.06
N PHE A 69 -10.37 36.82 22.70
CA PHE A 69 -9.35 35.79 22.43
C PHE A 69 -9.73 34.42 23.01
N VAL A 70 -10.43 34.38 24.14
CA VAL A 70 -11.00 33.14 24.67
C VAL A 70 -12.07 32.62 23.70
N PHE A 71 -12.89 33.52 23.17
CA PHE A 71 -13.86 33.17 22.11
C PHE A 71 -13.14 32.59 20.87
N ARG A 72 -12.06 33.24 20.39
CA ARG A 72 -11.25 32.73 19.29
C ARG A 72 -10.80 31.29 19.54
N ASP A 73 -10.26 31.01 20.73
CA ASP A 73 -9.73 29.68 21.04
C ASP A 73 -10.84 28.62 21.06
N ILE A 74 -12.06 28.97 21.49
CA ILE A 74 -13.25 28.11 21.36
C ILE A 74 -13.62 27.91 19.87
N VAL A 75 -13.59 28.98 19.08
CA VAL A 75 -13.89 28.91 17.62
C VAL A 75 -12.89 28.03 16.90
N ARG A 76 -11.60 28.06 17.27
CA ARG A 76 -10.58 27.19 16.69
C ARG A 76 -10.85 25.71 16.92
N GLY A 77 -11.50 25.35 18.02
CA GLY A 77 -11.99 23.99 18.28
C GLY A 77 -13.20 23.57 17.43
N ILE A 78 -13.99 24.52 16.89
CA ILE A 78 -15.22 24.26 16.13
C ILE A 78 -14.99 24.44 14.62
N ALA A 79 -14.35 25.53 14.24
CA ALA A 79 -14.07 25.96 12.87
C ALA A 79 -12.64 26.50 12.75
N PRO A 80 -11.61 25.62 12.70
CA PRO A 80 -10.21 25.99 12.86
C PRO A 80 -9.70 27.06 11.89
N LYS A 81 -10.27 27.12 10.71
CA LYS A 81 -9.80 27.98 9.60
C LYS A 81 -10.66 29.21 9.35
N ILE A 82 -11.77 29.41 10.09
CA ILE A 82 -12.66 30.56 9.82
C ILE A 82 -11.94 31.88 10.14
N PRO A 83 -11.97 32.89 9.23
CA PRO A 83 -11.41 34.21 9.50
C PRO A 83 -12.14 34.93 10.65
N ILE A 84 -11.38 35.48 11.59
CA ILE A 84 -11.92 36.28 12.69
C ILE A 84 -11.36 37.71 12.59
N PHE A 85 -12.24 38.69 12.53
CA PHE A 85 -11.89 40.10 12.59
C PHE A 85 -12.17 40.63 14.00
N PHE A 86 -11.14 41.06 14.67
CA PHE A 86 -11.27 41.70 15.97
C PHE A 86 -11.50 43.20 15.83
N LEU A 87 -12.62 43.68 16.38
CA LEU A 87 -12.92 45.09 16.49
C LEU A 87 -12.29 45.68 17.75
N THR A 88 -11.60 46.78 17.63
CA THR A 88 -11.03 47.48 18.78
C THR A 88 -11.11 48.99 18.62
N ALA A 89 -11.28 49.68 19.73
CA ALA A 89 -11.22 51.13 19.80
C ALA A 89 -9.77 51.64 20.04
N LEU A 90 -8.83 50.75 20.38
CA LEU A 90 -7.44 51.09 20.69
C LEU A 90 -6.66 51.41 19.42
N ASP A 91 -5.79 52.44 19.53
CA ASP A 91 -4.84 52.74 18.47
C ASP A 91 -3.78 51.64 18.38
N PRO A 92 -3.33 51.23 17.17
CA PRO A 92 -2.27 50.26 16.98
C PRO A 92 -0.97 50.56 17.75
N GLU A 93 -0.65 51.83 17.96
CA GLU A 93 0.56 52.27 18.69
C GLU A 93 0.43 52.07 20.22
N GLU A 94 -0.80 52.12 20.77
CA GLU A 94 -1.08 51.91 22.20
C GLU A 94 -1.41 50.46 22.54
N GLY A 95 -1.87 49.68 21.54
CA GLY A 95 -2.35 48.31 21.67
C GLY A 95 -1.35 47.20 21.34
N GLY A 96 -0.04 47.40 21.43
CA GLY A 96 0.99 46.47 20.99
C GLY A 96 0.86 45.04 21.50
N GLY A 97 0.33 44.83 22.72
CA GLY A 97 0.05 43.49 23.27
C GLY A 97 -1.09 42.76 22.59
N PHE A 98 -2.17 43.44 22.20
CA PHE A 98 -3.29 42.85 21.49
C PHE A 98 -2.95 42.50 20.05
N LEU A 99 -2.25 43.37 19.33
CA LEU A 99 -1.81 43.13 17.97
C LEU A 99 -0.94 41.87 17.90
N ARG A 100 0.00 41.71 18.84
CA ARG A 100 0.83 40.52 18.93
C ARG A 100 -0.03 39.24 19.08
N ARG A 101 -1.01 39.23 19.99
CA ARG A 101 -1.93 38.12 20.20
C ARG A 101 -2.82 37.80 18.97
N ILE A 102 -3.19 38.82 18.19
CA ILE A 102 -3.91 38.64 16.92
C ILE A 102 -2.99 37.97 15.89
N MET A 103 -1.74 38.40 15.77
CA MET A 103 -0.75 37.91 14.81
C MET A 103 -0.28 36.47 15.11
N GLU A 104 -0.49 35.97 16.32
CA GLU A 104 -0.21 34.58 16.70
C GLU A 104 -1.14 33.58 16.00
N ASP A 105 -2.27 34.05 15.48
CA ASP A 105 -3.22 33.23 14.72
C ASP A 105 -3.31 33.72 13.26
N PRO A 106 -2.88 32.92 12.26
CA PRO A 106 -2.76 33.35 10.87
C PRO A 106 -4.07 33.74 10.20
N VAL A 107 -5.19 33.36 10.77
CA VAL A 107 -6.54 33.69 10.27
C VAL A 107 -7.32 34.65 11.18
N SER A 108 -6.62 35.38 12.04
CA SER A 108 -7.13 36.47 12.85
C SER A 108 -6.68 37.83 12.28
N TYR A 109 -7.59 38.77 12.23
CA TYR A 109 -7.38 40.07 11.60
C TYR A 109 -7.83 41.19 12.54
N TYR A 110 -7.17 42.33 12.41
CA TYR A 110 -7.49 43.53 13.15
C TYR A 110 -8.37 44.50 12.32
N LEU A 111 -9.37 45.10 12.95
CA LEU A 111 -10.20 46.18 12.42
C LEU A 111 -10.48 47.25 13.48
N PRO A 112 -10.17 48.54 13.24
CA PRO A 112 -10.58 49.61 14.14
C PRO A 112 -12.10 49.78 14.18
N LYS A 113 -12.70 50.04 15.37
CA LYS A 113 -14.14 50.33 15.49
C LYS A 113 -14.55 51.58 14.66
N ALA A 114 -13.65 52.57 14.50
CA ALA A 114 -13.88 53.77 13.73
C ALA A 114 -13.59 53.62 12.22
N VAL A 115 -13.43 52.39 11.72
CA VAL A 115 -13.15 52.12 10.30
C VAL A 115 -14.27 52.63 9.38
N SER A 116 -13.88 53.23 8.24
CA SER A 116 -14.82 53.63 7.22
C SER A 116 -15.60 52.42 6.67
N THR A 117 -16.85 52.62 6.22
CA THR A 117 -17.63 51.53 5.65
C THR A 117 -16.93 50.90 4.43
N GLU A 118 -16.29 51.70 3.63
CA GLU A 118 -15.57 51.25 2.43
C GLU A 118 -14.36 50.37 2.81
N THR A 119 -13.52 50.80 3.77
CA THR A 119 -12.36 50.07 4.25
C THR A 119 -12.75 48.74 4.90
N LEU A 120 -13.82 48.74 5.72
CA LEU A 120 -14.38 47.53 6.31
C LEU A 120 -14.77 46.50 5.24
N ILE A 121 -15.62 46.94 4.30
CA ILE A 121 -16.14 46.08 3.23
C ILE A 121 -14.98 45.53 2.37
N ASN A 122 -14.04 46.36 1.99
CA ASN A 122 -12.89 45.94 1.16
C ASN A 122 -12.02 44.91 1.92
N ARG A 123 -11.74 45.13 3.21
CA ARG A 123 -10.94 44.20 4.02
C ARG A 123 -11.63 42.87 4.20
N VAL A 124 -12.92 42.90 4.57
CA VAL A 124 -13.72 41.65 4.73
C VAL A 124 -13.81 40.91 3.41
N ARG A 125 -14.09 41.62 2.30
CA ARG A 125 -14.17 41.02 0.95
C ARG A 125 -12.88 40.33 0.56
N GLN A 126 -11.74 40.99 0.75
CA GLN A 126 -10.43 40.47 0.40
C GLN A 126 -10.12 39.18 1.18
N VAL A 127 -10.29 39.21 2.50
CA VAL A 127 -9.99 38.05 3.37
C VAL A 127 -10.95 36.88 3.10
N VAL A 128 -12.25 37.16 2.99
CA VAL A 128 -13.25 36.10 2.71
C VAL A 128 -13.01 35.48 1.33
N ALA A 129 -12.66 36.30 0.30
CA ALA A 129 -12.34 35.78 -1.02
C ALA A 129 -11.09 34.89 -1.02
N SER A 130 -9.99 35.33 -0.38
CA SER A 130 -8.76 34.53 -0.26
C SER A 130 -9.02 33.23 0.49
N HIS A 131 -9.71 33.29 1.61
CA HIS A 131 -10.06 32.10 2.40
C HIS A 131 -10.91 31.09 1.60
N ARG A 132 -11.88 31.58 0.81
CA ARG A 132 -12.68 30.69 -0.07
C ARG A 132 -11.82 29.98 -1.10
N VAL A 133 -10.89 30.68 -1.72
CA VAL A 133 -9.97 30.08 -2.69
C VAL A 133 -9.10 29.01 -2.02
N GLU A 134 -8.53 29.31 -0.85
CA GLU A 134 -7.76 28.34 -0.09
C GLU A 134 -8.57 27.10 0.29
N MET A 135 -9.79 27.29 0.80
CA MET A 135 -10.69 26.19 1.15
C MET A 135 -11.13 25.38 -0.06
N PHE A 136 -11.37 26.04 -1.20
CA PHE A 136 -11.71 25.35 -2.44
C PHE A 136 -10.54 24.47 -2.92
N ILE A 137 -9.33 25.02 -2.95
CA ILE A 137 -8.12 24.27 -3.32
C ILE A 137 -7.92 23.10 -2.37
N GLN A 138 -8.01 23.32 -1.06
CA GLN A 138 -7.83 22.27 -0.05
C GLN A 138 -8.86 21.15 -0.22
N ASN A 139 -10.16 21.49 -0.35
CA ASN A 139 -11.21 20.49 -0.55
C ASN A 139 -11.00 19.69 -1.84
N LYS A 140 -10.59 20.39 -2.92
CA LYS A 140 -10.30 19.71 -4.18
C LYS A 140 -9.12 18.75 -4.05
N MET A 141 -8.05 19.17 -3.40
CA MET A 141 -6.90 18.29 -3.14
C MET A 141 -7.29 17.07 -2.28
N ASP A 142 -8.15 17.26 -1.28
CA ASP A 142 -8.64 16.18 -0.43
C ASP A 142 -9.55 15.20 -1.20
N ASP A 143 -10.38 15.68 -2.11
CA ASP A 143 -11.25 14.85 -2.97
C ASP A 143 -10.42 14.11 -4.04
N ASP A 144 -9.43 14.77 -4.64
CA ASP A 144 -8.51 14.16 -5.60
C ASP A 144 -7.68 13.06 -4.90
N ARG A 145 -7.19 13.31 -3.68
CA ARG A 145 -6.47 12.32 -2.89
C ARG A 145 -7.33 11.10 -2.56
N LYS A 146 -8.58 11.28 -2.11
CA LYS A 146 -9.49 10.15 -1.85
C LYS A 146 -9.79 9.33 -3.10
N SER A 147 -9.90 9.99 -4.25
CA SER A 147 -10.09 9.32 -5.54
C SER A 147 -8.87 8.48 -5.91
N MET A 148 -7.67 8.99 -5.65
CA MET A 148 -6.41 8.27 -5.85
C MET A 148 -6.28 7.07 -4.88
N GLU A 149 -6.62 7.24 -3.59
CA GLU A 149 -6.64 6.17 -2.59
C GLU A 149 -7.58 5.03 -3.02
N LEU A 150 -8.77 5.36 -3.55
CA LEU A 150 -9.69 4.37 -4.08
C LEU A 150 -9.13 3.66 -5.32
N ALA A 151 -8.50 4.39 -6.24
CA ALA A 151 -7.86 3.81 -7.42
C ALA A 151 -6.72 2.86 -7.03
N ALA A 152 -5.88 3.25 -6.07
CA ALA A 152 -4.81 2.40 -5.52
C ALA A 152 -5.39 1.12 -4.89
N HIS A 153 -6.48 1.24 -4.13
CA HIS A 153 -7.15 0.08 -3.55
C HIS A 153 -7.67 -0.89 -4.63
N ILE A 154 -8.33 -0.38 -5.68
CA ILE A 154 -8.80 -1.20 -6.80
C ILE A 154 -7.62 -1.88 -7.49
N GLN A 155 -6.55 -1.15 -7.79
CA GLN A 155 -5.36 -1.67 -8.46
C GLN A 155 -4.69 -2.77 -7.64
N HIS A 156 -4.44 -2.53 -6.35
CA HIS A 156 -3.89 -3.52 -5.43
C HIS A 156 -4.75 -4.79 -5.38
N SER A 157 -6.05 -4.63 -5.58
CA SER A 157 -7.01 -5.72 -5.62
C SER A 157 -6.88 -6.64 -6.83
N LEU A 158 -6.33 -6.15 -7.89
CA LEU A 158 -6.18 -6.88 -9.14
C LEU A 158 -4.82 -7.58 -9.23
N LEU A 159 -3.83 -7.15 -8.44
CA LEU A 159 -2.53 -7.82 -8.43
C LEU A 159 -2.67 -9.28 -7.99
N PRO A 160 -1.88 -10.18 -8.58
CA PRO A 160 -1.80 -11.54 -8.06
C PRO A 160 -1.18 -11.54 -6.65
N VAL A 161 -1.37 -12.62 -5.91
CA VAL A 161 -0.72 -12.78 -4.60
C VAL A 161 0.80 -12.68 -4.73
N SER A 162 1.48 -12.11 -3.73
CA SER A 162 2.91 -11.80 -3.77
C SER A 162 3.81 -13.04 -3.88
N SER A 163 3.31 -14.22 -3.53
CA SER A 163 4.06 -15.47 -3.65
C SER A 163 3.09 -16.65 -3.81
N VAL A 164 3.44 -17.58 -4.69
CA VAL A 164 2.72 -18.84 -4.87
C VAL A 164 3.73 -19.98 -4.93
N LEU A 165 3.48 -21.00 -4.14
CA LEU A 165 4.19 -22.26 -4.16
C LEU A 165 3.21 -23.37 -4.55
N THR A 166 3.54 -24.11 -5.58
CA THR A 166 2.78 -25.27 -6.02
C THR A 166 3.71 -26.48 -6.14
N PRO A 167 3.18 -27.70 -6.17
CA PRO A 167 4.01 -28.89 -6.39
C PRO A 167 4.80 -28.86 -7.70
N ARG A 168 4.47 -27.99 -8.64
CA ARG A 168 5.07 -27.96 -9.97
C ARG A 168 5.86 -26.70 -10.29
N GLY A 169 5.66 -25.64 -9.53
CA GLY A 169 6.36 -24.39 -9.76
C GLY A 169 6.07 -23.36 -8.67
N PHE A 170 6.85 -22.31 -8.68
CA PHE A 170 6.67 -21.18 -7.78
C PHE A 170 6.79 -19.89 -8.55
N TYR A 171 6.21 -18.84 -8.02
CA TYR A 171 6.64 -17.46 -8.28
C TYR A 171 6.62 -16.66 -6.99
N THR A 172 7.45 -15.63 -6.94
CA THR A 172 7.44 -14.60 -5.91
C THR A 172 7.59 -13.24 -6.56
N MET A 173 6.90 -12.24 -6.03
CA MET A 173 6.82 -10.89 -6.59
C MET A 173 7.15 -9.86 -5.51
N TYR A 174 7.90 -8.83 -5.91
CA TYR A 174 7.97 -7.55 -5.24
C TYR A 174 7.36 -6.52 -6.18
N TRP A 175 6.43 -5.72 -5.68
CA TRP A 175 5.78 -4.63 -6.40
C TRP A 175 5.74 -3.40 -5.51
N ARG A 176 6.15 -2.28 -6.06
CA ARG A 176 6.14 -1.00 -5.38
C ARG A 176 5.83 0.11 -6.38
N PRO A 177 4.68 0.80 -6.23
CA PRO A 177 4.40 2.00 -7.00
C PRO A 177 5.33 3.13 -6.57
N PHE A 178 5.69 3.97 -7.53
CA PHE A 178 6.41 5.22 -7.28
C PHE A 178 5.52 6.25 -6.58
N ASP A 179 4.27 6.34 -7.01
CA ASP A 179 3.25 7.22 -6.43
C ASP A 179 2.15 6.35 -5.77
N MET A 180 0.93 6.85 -5.65
CA MET A 180 -0.21 6.13 -5.07
C MET A 180 -0.70 4.98 -5.96
N VAL A 181 -0.54 5.08 -7.26
CA VAL A 181 -0.91 4.08 -8.28
C VAL A 181 0.25 3.85 -9.24
N SER A 182 0.27 2.70 -9.91
CA SER A 182 1.37 2.24 -10.74
C SER A 182 0.94 1.98 -12.19
N GLY A 183 1.84 2.22 -13.14
CA GLY A 183 1.75 1.78 -14.52
C GLY A 183 2.15 0.31 -14.72
N ASP A 184 2.85 -0.27 -13.76
CA ASP A 184 3.32 -1.65 -13.81
C ASP A 184 2.18 -2.66 -13.77
N LEU A 185 2.22 -3.62 -14.67
CA LEU A 185 1.32 -4.77 -14.79
C LEU A 185 2.05 -6.05 -14.45
N PHE A 186 1.47 -6.87 -13.59
CA PHE A 186 1.87 -8.26 -13.47
C PHE A 186 0.65 -9.20 -13.48
N VAL A 187 0.71 -10.19 -14.35
CA VAL A 187 -0.27 -11.28 -14.43
C VAL A 187 0.46 -12.61 -14.28
N ALA A 188 -0.01 -13.43 -13.37
CA ALA A 188 0.48 -14.80 -13.15
C ALA A 188 -0.73 -15.74 -13.06
N VAL A 189 -0.93 -16.57 -14.04
CA VAL A 189 -2.10 -17.46 -14.11
C VAL A 189 -1.76 -18.83 -14.66
N PRO A 190 -2.43 -19.89 -14.18
CA PRO A 190 -2.40 -21.19 -14.85
C PRO A 190 -2.87 -21.05 -16.30
N PHE A 191 -2.14 -21.65 -17.23
CA PHE A 191 -2.37 -21.57 -18.67
C PHE A 191 -2.33 -22.95 -19.31
N GLY A 192 -3.48 -23.57 -19.44
CA GLY A 192 -3.60 -24.96 -19.93
C GLY A 192 -3.05 -26.01 -18.93
N SER A 193 -2.73 -27.19 -19.44
CA SER A 193 -2.35 -28.35 -18.64
C SER A 193 -0.94 -28.22 -18.02
N GLY A 194 -0.86 -27.64 -16.83
CA GLY A 194 0.39 -27.53 -16.07
C GLY A 194 1.38 -26.49 -16.57
N CYS A 195 0.93 -25.55 -17.41
CA CYS A 195 1.70 -24.38 -17.83
C CYS A 195 1.28 -23.16 -17.01
N TYR A 196 2.14 -22.13 -17.01
CA TYR A 196 1.87 -20.84 -16.38
C TYR A 196 2.16 -19.72 -17.36
N LEU A 197 1.26 -18.77 -17.47
CA LEU A 197 1.45 -17.51 -18.18
C LEU A 197 1.88 -16.45 -17.19
N TYR A 198 3.01 -15.81 -17.45
CA TYR A 198 3.48 -14.61 -16.78
C TYR A 198 3.54 -13.47 -17.79
N VAL A 199 2.90 -12.36 -17.46
CA VAL A 199 2.99 -11.12 -18.24
C VAL A 199 3.42 -10.02 -17.28
N LEU A 200 4.60 -9.49 -17.48
CA LEU A 200 5.11 -8.31 -16.82
C LEU A 200 5.10 -7.19 -17.85
N GLY A 201 4.53 -6.04 -17.53
CA GLY A 201 4.45 -4.88 -18.41
C GLY A 201 4.57 -3.59 -17.64
N ASP A 202 5.03 -2.56 -18.33
CA ASP A 202 5.03 -1.20 -17.85
C ASP A 202 4.39 -0.29 -18.90
N ILE A 203 3.39 0.48 -18.48
CA ILE A 203 2.64 1.40 -19.34
C ILE A 203 3.26 2.78 -19.24
N GLN A 204 3.65 3.33 -20.38
CA GLN A 204 4.28 4.65 -20.47
C GLN A 204 3.61 5.69 -19.60
N GLY A 205 4.39 6.34 -18.73
CA GLY A 205 3.98 7.40 -17.84
C GLY A 205 3.56 6.87 -16.47
N HIS A 206 3.20 7.77 -15.58
CA HIS A 206 2.84 7.47 -14.19
C HIS A 206 1.49 8.07 -13.80
N GLY A 207 0.98 7.65 -12.66
CA GLY A 207 -0.26 8.17 -12.10
C GLY A 207 -1.53 7.55 -12.70
N THR A 208 -2.65 8.24 -12.58
CA THR A 208 -3.99 7.69 -12.85
C THR A 208 -4.23 7.20 -14.27
N SER A 209 -3.65 7.84 -15.29
CA SER A 209 -3.84 7.42 -16.69
C SER A 209 -3.17 6.08 -16.98
N ALA A 210 -1.93 5.90 -16.53
CA ALA A 210 -1.19 4.65 -16.67
C ALA A 210 -1.88 3.52 -15.87
N ALA A 211 -2.31 3.80 -14.64
CA ALA A 211 -3.02 2.86 -13.78
C ALA A 211 -4.36 2.38 -14.36
N LEU A 212 -5.13 3.26 -15.00
CA LEU A 212 -6.39 2.90 -15.69
C LEU A 212 -6.12 2.04 -16.92
N ALA A 213 -5.12 2.39 -17.73
CA ALA A 213 -4.72 1.61 -18.87
C ALA A 213 -4.22 0.22 -18.44
N MET A 214 -3.41 0.13 -17.38
CA MET A 214 -2.97 -1.13 -16.77
C MET A 214 -4.16 -2.00 -16.37
N THR A 215 -5.14 -1.41 -15.66
CA THR A 215 -6.35 -2.12 -15.22
C THR A 215 -7.15 -2.68 -16.40
N ALA A 216 -7.26 -1.92 -17.49
CA ALA A 216 -7.94 -2.36 -18.71
C ALA A 216 -7.20 -3.53 -19.39
N VAL A 217 -5.87 -3.44 -19.51
CA VAL A 217 -5.02 -4.50 -20.07
C VAL A 217 -5.13 -5.77 -19.23
N GLN A 218 -5.02 -5.65 -17.90
CA GLN A 218 -5.15 -6.78 -16.98
C GLN A 218 -6.50 -7.48 -17.09
N SER A 219 -7.58 -6.69 -17.10
CA SER A 219 -8.94 -7.24 -17.25
C SER A 219 -9.11 -7.96 -18.59
N TYR A 220 -8.54 -7.42 -19.65
CA TYR A 220 -8.56 -8.03 -20.97
C TYR A 220 -7.82 -9.37 -20.98
N LEU A 221 -6.59 -9.43 -20.45
CA LEU A 221 -5.80 -10.65 -20.31
C LEU A 221 -6.52 -11.72 -19.46
N MET A 222 -7.06 -11.32 -18.32
CA MET A 222 -7.77 -12.24 -17.43
C MET A 222 -9.02 -12.83 -18.07
N ASN A 223 -9.77 -12.05 -18.84
CA ASN A 223 -10.93 -12.54 -19.59
C ASN A 223 -10.50 -13.51 -20.68
N PHE A 224 -9.42 -13.23 -21.40
CA PHE A 224 -8.86 -14.14 -22.40
C PHE A 224 -8.49 -15.50 -21.79
N VAL A 225 -7.77 -15.52 -20.68
CA VAL A 225 -7.36 -16.76 -20.00
C VAL A 225 -8.59 -17.54 -19.51
N LYS A 226 -9.58 -16.89 -18.91
CA LYS A 226 -10.82 -17.52 -18.42
C LYS A 226 -11.68 -18.11 -19.53
N SER A 227 -11.65 -17.53 -20.72
CA SER A 227 -12.43 -18.04 -21.88
C SER A 227 -11.87 -19.33 -22.49
N GLY A 228 -10.85 -19.93 -21.87
CA GLY A 228 -10.23 -21.16 -22.33
C GLY A 228 -9.16 -20.93 -23.38
N GLY A 229 -8.40 -19.84 -23.22
CA GLY A 229 -7.22 -19.55 -24.03
C GLY A 229 -6.36 -20.81 -24.18
N VAL A 230 -6.17 -21.21 -25.40
CA VAL A 230 -5.72 -22.56 -25.78
C VAL A 230 -4.27 -22.76 -25.37
N SER A 231 -3.97 -23.88 -24.75
CA SER A 231 -2.61 -24.29 -24.32
C SER A 231 -1.56 -24.39 -25.43
N THR A 232 -1.98 -24.18 -26.68
CA THR A 232 -1.13 -24.21 -27.88
C THR A 232 -0.69 -22.82 -28.37
N ILE A 233 -1.10 -21.74 -27.69
CA ILE A 233 -0.78 -20.38 -28.09
C ILE A 233 0.63 -20.00 -27.58
N GLY A 234 1.43 -19.38 -28.45
CA GLY A 234 2.75 -18.85 -28.11
C GLY A 234 2.72 -17.42 -27.52
N PRO A 235 3.84 -16.96 -26.93
CA PRO A 235 3.94 -15.58 -26.41
C PRO A 235 3.72 -14.52 -27.49
N ASP A 236 4.13 -14.77 -28.73
CA ASP A 236 3.92 -13.91 -29.92
C ASP A 236 2.43 -13.67 -30.20
N THR A 237 1.62 -14.71 -30.08
CA THR A 237 0.16 -14.60 -30.26
C THR A 237 -0.47 -13.70 -29.20
N ILE A 238 -0.01 -13.82 -27.94
CA ILE A 238 -0.47 -12.95 -26.85
C ILE A 238 -0.03 -11.51 -27.08
N ALA A 239 1.22 -11.30 -27.53
CA ALA A 239 1.73 -9.97 -27.90
C ALA A 239 0.89 -9.33 -29.01
N ASN A 240 0.58 -10.07 -30.08
CA ASN A 240 -0.29 -9.58 -31.15
C ASN A 240 -1.73 -9.30 -30.69
N MET A 241 -2.24 -10.08 -29.75
CA MET A 241 -3.56 -9.86 -29.15
C MET A 241 -3.57 -8.54 -28.36
N LEU A 242 -2.54 -8.29 -27.56
CA LEU A 242 -2.38 -7.03 -26.82
C LEU A 242 -2.16 -5.85 -27.78
N GLN A 243 -1.36 -6.01 -28.83
CA GLN A 243 -1.19 -4.99 -29.87
C GLN A 243 -2.52 -4.55 -30.50
N ARG A 244 -3.39 -5.52 -30.83
CA ARG A 244 -4.75 -5.20 -31.34
C ARG A 244 -5.61 -4.49 -30.29
N PHE A 245 -5.52 -4.90 -29.02
CA PHE A 245 -6.23 -4.25 -27.94
C PHE A 245 -5.79 -2.80 -27.75
N PHE A 246 -4.48 -2.53 -27.72
CA PHE A 246 -3.93 -1.18 -27.62
C PHE A 246 -4.40 -0.29 -28.79
N ARG A 247 -4.31 -0.77 -30.00
CA ARG A 247 -4.78 -0.02 -31.20
C ARG A 247 -6.25 0.32 -31.15
N ALA A 248 -7.08 -0.58 -30.65
CA ALA A 248 -8.52 -0.38 -30.63
C ALA A 248 -8.98 0.53 -29.48
N ASN A 249 -8.26 0.56 -28.36
CA ASN A 249 -8.76 1.15 -27.12
C ASN A 249 -7.84 2.21 -26.51
N LEU A 250 -6.53 2.18 -26.78
CA LEU A 250 -5.51 2.99 -26.10
C LEU A 250 -4.55 3.72 -27.07
N ALA A 251 -4.83 3.74 -28.37
CA ALA A 251 -3.92 4.24 -29.41
C ALA A 251 -3.47 5.69 -29.21
N ASP A 252 -4.30 6.55 -28.63
CA ASP A 252 -4.01 7.95 -28.39
C ASP A 252 -3.46 8.24 -26.99
N VAL A 253 -3.31 7.20 -26.17
CA VAL A 253 -3.05 7.36 -24.73
C VAL A 253 -1.64 6.93 -24.37
N SER A 254 -1.14 5.79 -24.90
CA SER A 254 0.09 5.21 -24.38
C SER A 254 0.58 4.00 -25.21
N TYR A 255 1.78 3.56 -24.90
CA TYR A 255 2.31 2.23 -25.26
C TYR A 255 2.72 1.47 -23.99
N MET A 256 3.02 0.20 -24.11
CA MET A 256 3.42 -0.67 -23.01
C MET A 256 4.68 -1.43 -23.40
N THR A 257 5.71 -1.38 -22.54
CA THR A 257 6.77 -2.38 -22.58
C THR A 257 6.25 -3.66 -21.96
N ALA A 258 6.57 -4.83 -22.49
CA ALA A 258 6.07 -6.09 -21.94
C ALA A 258 7.06 -7.23 -22.10
N LEU A 259 7.16 -8.07 -21.07
CA LEU A 259 7.78 -9.38 -21.11
C LEU A 259 6.67 -10.43 -20.92
N ILE A 260 6.49 -11.29 -21.92
CA ILE A 260 5.45 -12.33 -21.93
C ILE A 260 6.14 -13.69 -21.89
N CYS A 261 5.86 -14.50 -20.88
CA CYS A 261 6.48 -15.80 -20.66
C CYS A 261 5.44 -16.90 -20.53
N ILE A 262 5.64 -18.01 -21.21
CA ILE A 262 4.90 -19.25 -21.00
C ILE A 262 5.87 -20.27 -20.41
N HIS A 263 5.74 -20.53 -19.12
CA HIS A 263 6.53 -21.50 -18.40
C HIS A 263 5.85 -22.86 -18.42
N ARG A 264 6.59 -23.87 -18.86
CA ARG A 264 6.13 -25.28 -18.99
C ARG A 264 6.98 -26.18 -18.06
N PRO A 265 6.69 -26.25 -16.76
CA PRO A 265 7.53 -27.00 -15.81
C PRO A 265 7.69 -28.48 -16.17
N LEU A 266 6.65 -29.10 -16.76
CA LEU A 266 6.69 -30.50 -17.15
C LEU A 266 7.58 -30.78 -18.37
N LEU A 267 7.75 -29.79 -19.24
CA LEU A 267 8.63 -29.89 -20.40
C LEU A 267 10.03 -29.37 -20.11
N GLY A 268 10.23 -28.72 -18.95
CA GLY A 268 11.52 -28.13 -18.56
C GLY A 268 11.92 -26.97 -19.46
N ASN A 269 10.98 -26.12 -19.87
CA ASN A 269 11.30 -24.94 -20.69
C ASN A 269 10.42 -23.72 -20.34
N VAL A 270 10.90 -22.57 -20.78
CA VAL A 270 10.13 -21.31 -20.84
C VAL A 270 10.23 -20.74 -22.24
N GLU A 271 9.10 -20.42 -22.84
CA GLU A 271 8.99 -19.63 -24.06
C GLU A 271 8.68 -18.19 -23.68
N TRP A 272 9.42 -17.23 -24.23
CA TRP A 272 9.21 -15.83 -23.89
C TRP A 272 9.49 -14.88 -25.05
N ILE A 273 8.88 -13.70 -24.99
CA ILE A 273 9.09 -12.59 -25.92
C ILE A 273 9.22 -11.29 -25.12
N SER A 274 10.21 -10.47 -25.47
CA SER A 274 10.31 -9.10 -24.99
C SER A 274 9.74 -8.14 -26.03
N CYS A 275 8.81 -7.32 -25.60
CA CYS A 275 8.21 -6.23 -26.37
C CYS A 275 8.69 -4.89 -25.77
N GLY A 276 9.98 -4.60 -25.89
CA GLY A 276 10.59 -3.39 -25.32
C GLY A 276 10.93 -3.44 -23.83
N ALA A 277 10.55 -4.50 -23.12
CA ALA A 277 10.90 -4.70 -21.72
C ALA A 277 12.33 -5.25 -21.55
N PRO A 278 12.91 -5.18 -20.34
CA PRO A 278 14.13 -5.92 -20.05
C PRO A 278 13.98 -7.42 -20.33
N ASP A 279 15.04 -8.05 -20.82
CA ASP A 279 15.03 -9.47 -21.14
C ASP A 279 14.88 -10.35 -19.90
N LEU A 280 14.26 -11.53 -20.07
CA LEU A 280 14.21 -12.55 -19.05
C LEU A 280 15.61 -13.00 -18.65
N ILE A 281 15.91 -12.97 -17.38
CA ILE A 281 17.15 -13.52 -16.84
C ILE A 281 16.88 -14.94 -16.37
N VAL A 282 17.65 -15.90 -16.85
CA VAL A 282 17.60 -17.28 -16.39
C VAL A 282 18.89 -17.58 -15.66
N MET A 283 18.77 -18.02 -14.41
CA MET A 283 19.91 -18.38 -13.56
C MET A 283 19.90 -19.87 -13.26
N GLU A 284 21.07 -20.48 -13.31
CA GLU A 284 21.32 -21.84 -12.85
C GLU A 284 22.43 -21.79 -11.77
N GLY A 285 22.06 -22.02 -10.53
CA GLY A 285 22.96 -21.71 -9.41
C GLY A 285 23.23 -20.22 -9.30
N SER A 286 24.48 -19.83 -9.24
CA SER A 286 24.95 -18.44 -9.25
C SER A 286 25.20 -17.89 -10.66
N GLU A 287 25.15 -18.74 -11.69
CA GLU A 287 25.46 -18.37 -13.06
C GLU A 287 24.20 -17.88 -13.79
N THR A 288 24.38 -16.89 -14.65
CA THR A 288 23.33 -16.44 -15.58
C THR A 288 23.53 -17.20 -16.89
N LEU A 289 22.50 -17.92 -17.34
CA LEU A 289 22.56 -18.57 -18.64
C LEU A 289 22.62 -17.51 -19.74
N SER A 290 23.51 -17.73 -20.74
CA SER A 290 23.62 -16.84 -21.89
C SER A 290 22.35 -16.91 -22.74
N ILE A 291 21.70 -15.77 -22.93
CA ILE A 291 20.53 -15.64 -23.80
C ILE A 291 21.00 -15.18 -25.16
N ASN A 292 20.41 -15.70 -26.24
CA ASN A 292 20.77 -15.34 -27.61
C ASN A 292 20.52 -13.82 -27.87
N PRO A 293 21.57 -12.99 -28.01
CA PRO A 293 21.42 -11.56 -28.14
C PRO A 293 20.74 -11.10 -29.44
N GLU A 294 20.68 -11.98 -30.47
CA GLU A 294 20.07 -11.64 -31.75
C GLU A 294 18.55 -11.52 -31.73
N LYS A 295 17.90 -12.06 -30.68
CA LYS A 295 16.44 -12.02 -30.49
C LYS A 295 15.98 -10.97 -29.50
N ARG A 296 16.87 -10.10 -29.02
CA ARG A 296 16.59 -9.09 -27.99
C ARG A 296 15.81 -7.91 -28.55
N GLY A 297 14.97 -7.34 -27.70
CA GLY A 297 14.44 -6.00 -27.85
C GLY A 297 13.39 -5.88 -28.94
N GLY A 298 12.19 -6.42 -28.69
CA GLY A 298 11.02 -6.13 -29.52
C GLY A 298 10.56 -4.66 -29.39
N VAL A 299 9.72 -4.26 -30.33
CA VAL A 299 9.04 -2.95 -30.27
C VAL A 299 8.00 -3.00 -29.12
N PRO A 300 7.87 -1.94 -28.29
CA PRO A 300 6.79 -1.86 -27.30
C PRO A 300 5.40 -2.01 -27.91
N ILE A 301 4.50 -2.64 -27.18
CA ILE A 301 3.11 -2.87 -27.59
C ILE A 301 2.38 -1.51 -27.68
N GLY A 302 1.75 -1.24 -28.81
CA GLY A 302 1.02 0.00 -29.07
C GLY A 302 1.86 1.14 -29.61
N LEU A 303 3.22 1.05 -29.56
CA LEU A 303 4.09 2.14 -30.02
C LEU A 303 3.99 2.36 -31.53
N LEU A 304 4.07 1.31 -32.33
CA LEU A 304 3.95 1.37 -33.78
C LEU A 304 2.69 0.63 -34.26
N ALA A 305 1.89 1.27 -35.09
CA ALA A 305 0.59 0.75 -35.51
C ALA A 305 0.67 -0.61 -36.21
N ASP A 306 1.69 -0.84 -37.01
CA ASP A 306 1.83 -2.00 -37.89
C ASP A 306 2.78 -3.08 -37.34
N THR A 307 3.13 -3.00 -36.05
CA THR A 307 3.98 -4.02 -35.42
C THR A 307 3.25 -5.37 -35.41
N ILE A 308 3.95 -6.39 -35.90
CA ILE A 308 3.55 -7.81 -35.85
C ILE A 308 4.66 -8.58 -35.16
N TYR A 309 4.31 -9.29 -34.12
CA TYR A 309 5.22 -10.21 -33.43
C TYR A 309 5.12 -11.58 -34.07
N SER A 310 6.26 -12.16 -34.43
CA SER A 310 6.32 -13.49 -35.07
C SER A 310 6.97 -14.52 -34.15
N ALA A 311 6.84 -15.78 -34.50
CA ALA A 311 7.53 -16.86 -33.79
C ALA A 311 9.05 -16.69 -33.76
N ASP A 312 9.65 -15.98 -34.75
CA ASP A 312 11.10 -15.70 -34.78
C ASP A 312 11.51 -14.76 -33.62
N ASN A 313 10.60 -14.00 -33.07
CA ASN A 313 10.86 -13.14 -31.91
C ASN A 313 10.78 -13.91 -30.57
N VAL A 314 10.22 -15.13 -30.58
CA VAL A 314 10.10 -15.95 -29.38
C VAL A 314 11.42 -16.63 -29.08
N VAL A 315 11.86 -16.52 -27.84
CA VAL A 315 13.01 -17.23 -27.31
C VAL A 315 12.52 -18.42 -26.49
N GLU A 316 13.03 -19.61 -26.82
CA GLU A 316 12.84 -20.80 -26.01
C GLU A 316 14.10 -21.04 -25.18
N THR A 317 13.96 -21.22 -23.87
CA THR A 317 15.06 -21.49 -22.96
C THR A 317 14.77 -22.77 -22.19
N ALA A 318 15.68 -23.74 -22.27
CA ALA A 318 15.61 -24.95 -21.46
C ALA A 318 15.87 -24.60 -20.00
N LEU A 319 15.07 -25.18 -19.10
CA LEU A 319 15.17 -25.00 -17.67
C LEU A 319 15.43 -26.35 -17.02
N THR A 320 16.34 -26.36 -16.07
CA THR A 320 16.46 -27.43 -15.11
C THR A 320 15.54 -27.18 -13.90
N ARG A 321 15.41 -28.13 -13.02
CA ARG A 321 14.68 -27.94 -11.77
C ARG A 321 15.35 -26.92 -10.83
N GLN A 322 16.61 -26.58 -11.11
CA GLN A 322 17.38 -25.59 -10.37
C GLN A 322 17.36 -24.21 -11.05
N SER A 323 16.79 -24.07 -12.22
CA SER A 323 16.71 -22.79 -12.89
C SER A 323 15.71 -21.85 -12.19
N ILE A 324 16.11 -20.58 -12.06
CA ILE A 324 15.26 -19.48 -11.61
C ILE A 324 15.19 -18.45 -12.71
N CYS A 325 13.99 -18.14 -13.14
CA CYS A 325 13.69 -17.07 -14.07
C CYS A 325 13.41 -15.78 -13.29
N ILE A 326 13.98 -14.65 -13.75
CA ILE A 326 13.84 -13.35 -13.15
C ILE A 326 13.37 -12.37 -14.21
N ALA A 327 12.21 -11.76 -13.99
CA ALA A 327 11.63 -10.69 -14.78
C ALA A 327 11.55 -9.42 -13.91
N TYR A 328 11.76 -8.24 -14.50
CA TYR A 328 11.68 -6.98 -13.79
C TYR A 328 11.33 -5.83 -14.74
N THR A 329 10.74 -4.76 -14.20
CA THR A 329 10.51 -3.49 -14.90
C THR A 329 11.76 -2.61 -14.80
N ASP A 330 11.91 -1.66 -15.71
CA ASP A 330 13.10 -0.79 -15.80
C ASP A 330 13.32 0.06 -14.54
N GLY A 331 12.28 0.42 -13.82
CA GLY A 331 12.40 1.12 -12.55
C GLY A 331 13.31 0.44 -11.50
N LEU A 332 13.57 -0.87 -11.63
CA LEU A 332 14.60 -1.54 -10.82
C LEU A 332 16.00 -0.99 -11.12
N MET A 333 16.27 -0.65 -12.37
CA MET A 333 17.58 -0.14 -12.79
C MET A 333 17.72 1.37 -12.51
N ASP A 334 16.59 2.04 -12.28
CA ASP A 334 16.51 3.46 -11.92
C ASP A 334 16.66 3.71 -10.41
N LEU A 335 16.91 2.67 -9.63
CA LEU A 335 17.25 2.82 -8.22
C LEU A 335 18.56 3.60 -8.06
N SER A 336 18.59 4.59 -7.17
CA SER A 336 19.76 5.39 -6.89
C SER A 336 20.03 5.56 -5.40
N ARG A 337 21.22 6.11 -5.06
CA ARG A 337 21.58 6.48 -3.71
C ARG A 337 21.14 7.90 -3.34
N ASP A 338 20.91 8.72 -4.34
CA ASP A 338 20.54 10.12 -4.16
C ASP A 338 19.15 10.43 -4.75
N ALA A 339 18.56 11.52 -4.29
CA ALA A 339 17.24 11.93 -4.74
C ALA A 339 17.25 12.55 -6.16
N SER A 340 18.44 12.89 -6.70
CA SER A 340 18.59 13.43 -8.06
C SER A 340 18.63 12.35 -9.12
N GLY A 341 18.93 11.09 -8.75
CA GLY A 341 19.08 9.99 -9.68
C GLY A 341 20.44 9.95 -10.38
N ASP A 342 21.44 10.69 -9.88
CA ASP A 342 22.76 10.74 -10.52
C ASP A 342 23.63 9.51 -10.19
N ASP A 343 23.48 8.91 -8.99
CA ASP A 343 24.19 7.71 -8.55
C ASP A 343 23.28 6.46 -8.68
N MET A 344 23.01 6.05 -9.91
CA MET A 344 22.14 4.91 -10.22
C MET A 344 22.80 3.57 -9.92
N LEU A 345 21.97 2.53 -9.74
CA LEU A 345 22.39 1.17 -9.45
C LEU A 345 23.25 0.59 -10.58
N PRO A 346 24.55 0.28 -10.34
CA PRO A 346 25.37 -0.32 -11.38
C PRO A 346 24.94 -1.75 -11.73
N ILE A 347 24.79 -2.07 -13.03
CA ILE A 347 24.41 -3.42 -13.50
C ILE A 347 25.29 -4.53 -12.90
N PRO A 348 26.64 -4.40 -12.83
CA PRO A 348 27.49 -5.42 -12.21
C PRO A 348 27.18 -5.66 -10.73
N LEU A 349 26.88 -4.59 -9.97
CA LEU A 349 26.53 -4.68 -8.56
C LEU A 349 25.17 -5.39 -8.38
N SER A 350 24.17 -4.98 -9.14
CA SER A 350 22.85 -5.63 -9.18
C SER A 350 22.98 -7.13 -9.47
N ARG A 351 23.81 -7.50 -10.44
CA ARG A 351 24.08 -8.90 -10.81
C ARG A 351 24.74 -9.67 -9.68
N THR A 352 25.72 -9.09 -9.00
CA THR A 352 26.45 -9.74 -7.90
C THR A 352 25.53 -10.00 -6.70
N VAL A 353 24.74 -9.00 -6.29
CA VAL A 353 23.77 -9.14 -5.18
C VAL A 353 22.75 -10.24 -5.50
N ARG A 354 22.20 -10.24 -6.69
CA ARG A 354 21.23 -11.23 -7.16
C ARG A 354 21.79 -12.66 -7.10
N SER A 355 22.99 -12.87 -7.64
CA SER A 355 23.62 -14.21 -7.66
C SER A 355 23.83 -14.76 -6.25
N GLY A 356 24.33 -13.93 -5.35
CA GLY A 356 24.53 -14.33 -3.94
C GLY A 356 23.21 -14.68 -3.24
N LEU A 357 22.15 -13.93 -3.50
CA LEU A 357 20.84 -14.17 -2.88
C LEU A 357 20.16 -15.43 -3.41
N VAL A 358 20.26 -15.72 -4.72
CA VAL A 358 19.69 -16.94 -5.29
C VAL A 358 20.38 -18.18 -4.70
N GLU A 359 21.69 -18.14 -4.55
CA GLU A 359 22.44 -19.23 -3.91
C GLU A 359 22.04 -19.41 -2.42
N HIS A 360 21.94 -18.30 -1.69
CA HIS A 360 21.52 -18.33 -0.28
C HIS A 360 20.07 -18.84 -0.14
N ALA A 361 19.14 -18.34 -0.94
CA ALA A 361 17.74 -18.72 -0.85
C ALA A 361 17.49 -20.20 -1.13
N ARG A 362 18.27 -20.80 -2.02
CA ARG A 362 18.19 -22.25 -2.29
C ARG A 362 18.70 -23.08 -1.12
N ARG A 363 19.83 -22.66 -0.53
CA ARG A 363 20.42 -23.37 0.61
C ARG A 363 19.51 -23.36 1.82
N ASP A 364 18.91 -22.20 2.10
CA ASP A 364 18.16 -21.95 3.33
C ASP A 364 16.64 -22.08 3.14
N GLY A 365 16.17 -22.39 1.91
CA GLY A 365 14.75 -22.53 1.59
C GLY A 365 13.96 -21.24 1.68
N THR A 366 14.59 -20.08 1.45
CA THR A 366 13.97 -18.75 1.58
C THR A 366 13.45 -18.18 0.24
N ILE A 367 13.21 -19.06 -0.74
CA ILE A 367 12.69 -18.67 -2.07
C ILE A 367 11.43 -17.77 -2.00
N PRO A 368 10.44 -18.02 -1.13
CA PRO A 368 9.24 -17.19 -1.08
C PRO A 368 9.49 -15.71 -0.79
N VAL A 369 10.63 -15.39 -0.19
CA VAL A 369 10.97 -14.03 0.26
C VAL A 369 12.13 -13.41 -0.52
N ILE A 370 12.64 -14.09 -1.53
CA ILE A 370 13.88 -13.71 -2.22
C ILE A 370 13.79 -12.34 -2.91
N THR A 371 12.63 -11.96 -3.47
CA THR A 371 12.45 -10.65 -4.11
C THR A 371 12.60 -9.52 -3.11
N SER A 372 12.02 -9.67 -1.94
CA SER A 372 12.15 -8.69 -0.85
C SER A 372 13.57 -8.67 -0.28
N MET A 373 14.23 -9.83 -0.15
CA MET A 373 15.65 -9.90 0.26
C MET A 373 16.54 -9.15 -0.73
N TYR A 374 16.24 -9.25 -2.02
CA TYR A 374 17.00 -8.54 -3.06
C TYR A 374 16.91 -7.02 -2.91
N ILE A 375 15.71 -6.49 -2.79
CA ILE A 375 15.50 -5.05 -2.57
C ILE A 375 16.14 -4.57 -1.27
N ASN A 376 16.01 -5.34 -0.18
CA ASN A 376 16.64 -4.97 1.10
C ASN A 376 18.17 -4.96 1.00
N ALA A 377 18.76 -5.92 0.31
CA ALA A 377 20.20 -5.95 0.11
C ALA A 377 20.69 -4.74 -0.72
N LEU A 378 19.91 -4.30 -1.71
CA LEU A 378 20.23 -3.06 -2.46
C LEU A 378 20.09 -1.82 -1.57
N ALA A 379 19.05 -1.76 -0.73
CA ALA A 379 18.85 -0.67 0.22
C ALA A 379 19.97 -0.59 1.28
N GLU A 380 20.46 -1.72 1.78
CA GLU A 380 21.62 -1.77 2.69
C GLU A 380 22.90 -1.23 2.03
N LEU A 381 23.01 -1.33 0.71
CA LEU A 381 24.09 -0.73 -0.09
C LEU A 381 23.84 0.74 -0.43
N GLY A 382 22.71 1.31 0.04
CA GLY A 382 22.31 2.70 -0.12
C GLY A 382 21.40 2.96 -1.33
N TYR A 383 21.10 1.98 -2.18
CA TYR A 383 20.20 2.13 -3.34
C TYR A 383 18.74 1.98 -2.90
N ASP A 384 18.20 3.01 -2.26
CA ASP A 384 16.86 3.04 -1.66
C ASP A 384 15.94 4.15 -2.21
N LYS A 385 16.43 4.95 -3.17
CA LYS A 385 15.63 5.98 -3.85
C LYS A 385 15.01 5.40 -5.11
N PHE A 386 13.71 5.48 -5.18
CA PHE A 386 12.91 5.01 -6.30
C PHE A 386 12.54 6.22 -7.16
N HIS A 387 12.69 6.09 -8.47
CA HIS A 387 12.36 7.13 -9.46
C HIS A 387 11.26 6.70 -10.41
N ASP A 388 10.89 5.42 -10.40
CA ASP A 388 9.79 4.85 -11.16
C ASP A 388 9.13 3.70 -10.40
N ASP A 389 8.04 3.15 -10.93
CA ASP A 389 7.41 1.93 -10.45
C ASP A 389 8.37 0.75 -10.52
N VAL A 390 8.40 -0.10 -9.52
CA VAL A 390 9.30 -1.26 -9.48
C VAL A 390 8.52 -2.54 -9.28
N THR A 391 8.63 -3.42 -10.27
CA THR A 391 8.14 -4.78 -10.18
C THR A 391 9.25 -5.78 -10.46
N ILE A 392 9.42 -6.76 -9.57
CA ILE A 392 10.38 -7.86 -9.72
C ILE A 392 9.62 -9.15 -9.49
N VAL A 393 9.81 -10.09 -10.40
CA VAL A 393 9.19 -11.41 -10.34
C VAL A 393 10.26 -12.48 -10.50
N LEU A 394 10.27 -13.44 -9.61
CA LEU A 394 11.04 -14.66 -9.75
C LEU A 394 10.07 -15.83 -9.89
N PHE A 395 10.36 -16.74 -10.83
CA PHE A 395 9.60 -17.96 -10.99
C PHE A 395 10.50 -19.13 -11.43
N GLY A 396 10.03 -20.33 -11.20
CA GLY A 396 10.78 -21.53 -11.58
C GLY A 396 9.99 -22.81 -11.34
N ALA A 397 10.62 -23.94 -11.68
CA ALA A 397 10.08 -25.24 -11.30
C ALA A 397 10.30 -25.50 -9.81
N ASN A 398 9.35 -26.15 -9.16
CA ASN A 398 9.48 -26.62 -7.78
C ASN A 398 9.71 -28.13 -7.79
N GLU A 399 10.60 -28.62 -6.94
CA GLU A 399 10.68 -30.04 -6.62
C GLU A 399 9.84 -30.28 -5.38
N PRO A 400 8.72 -31.02 -5.50
CA PRO A 400 8.04 -31.46 -4.31
C PRO A 400 9.00 -32.37 -3.53
N GLN A 401 9.44 -31.90 -2.38
CA GLN A 401 10.14 -32.77 -1.45
C GLN A 401 9.08 -33.66 -0.77
N PRO A 402 9.22 -34.98 -0.81
CA PRO A 402 8.19 -35.90 -0.32
C PRO A 402 7.84 -35.66 1.17
N ASP A 403 8.75 -35.07 1.93
CA ASP A 403 8.58 -34.83 3.38
C ASP A 403 8.27 -33.35 3.71
N MET A 404 7.87 -32.53 2.73
CA MET A 404 7.63 -31.11 2.93
C MET A 404 6.25 -30.70 2.40
N TYR A 405 5.47 -30.07 3.29
CA TYR A 405 4.25 -29.36 2.92
C TYR A 405 4.53 -27.89 2.70
N GLU A 406 4.05 -27.34 1.59
CA GLU A 406 4.12 -25.91 1.31
C GLU A 406 2.81 -25.42 0.75
N THR A 407 2.36 -24.26 1.23
CA THR A 407 1.17 -23.59 0.73
C THR A 407 1.24 -22.09 0.94
N VAL A 408 0.38 -21.36 0.24
CA VAL A 408 0.12 -19.93 0.45
C VAL A 408 -1.30 -19.76 0.91
N VAL A 409 -1.49 -19.05 2.01
CA VAL A 409 -2.78 -18.86 2.68
C VAL A 409 -3.15 -17.38 2.60
N ARG A 410 -4.34 -17.07 2.12
CA ARG A 410 -4.90 -15.72 2.27
C ARG A 410 -5.24 -15.50 3.74
N LEU A 411 -5.02 -14.28 4.19
CA LEU A 411 -5.23 -13.90 5.58
C LEU A 411 -6.70 -13.53 5.83
N SER A 412 -7.59 -14.50 5.62
CA SER A 412 -9.01 -14.45 6.00
C SER A 412 -9.33 -15.62 6.91
N SER A 413 -10.35 -15.49 7.75
CA SER A 413 -10.80 -16.54 8.66
C SER A 413 -11.07 -17.87 7.95
N ASP A 414 -11.83 -17.82 6.85
CA ASP A 414 -12.25 -19.01 6.09
C ASP A 414 -11.04 -19.69 5.41
N ASP A 415 -10.14 -18.89 4.80
CA ASP A 415 -8.95 -19.43 4.14
C ASP A 415 -7.95 -20.02 5.15
N VAL A 416 -7.88 -19.51 6.38
CA VAL A 416 -7.06 -20.05 7.47
C VAL A 416 -7.59 -21.43 7.91
N ASP A 417 -8.90 -21.57 8.08
CA ASP A 417 -9.54 -22.83 8.43
C ASP A 417 -9.33 -23.88 7.33
N ASP A 418 -9.52 -23.52 6.06
CA ASP A 418 -9.28 -24.39 4.91
C ASP A 418 -7.81 -24.85 4.84
N ALA A 419 -6.87 -23.96 5.07
CA ALA A 419 -5.43 -24.26 5.07
C ALA A 419 -5.05 -25.19 6.23
N SER A 420 -5.65 -24.99 7.41
CA SER A 420 -5.45 -25.86 8.57
C SER A 420 -5.95 -27.29 8.29
N GLN A 421 -7.13 -27.43 7.69
CA GLN A 421 -7.69 -28.73 7.30
C GLN A 421 -6.85 -29.42 6.22
N ALA A 422 -6.41 -28.67 5.20
CA ALA A 422 -5.56 -29.21 4.13
C ALA A 422 -4.21 -29.70 4.67
N LEU A 423 -3.58 -28.94 5.58
CA LEU A 423 -2.34 -29.34 6.25
C LEU A 423 -2.54 -30.62 7.06
N ALA A 424 -3.63 -30.73 7.83
CA ALA A 424 -3.93 -31.92 8.61
C ALA A 424 -4.16 -33.15 7.74
N ALA A 425 -4.86 -33.00 6.61
CA ALA A 425 -5.06 -34.07 5.63
C ALA A 425 -3.72 -34.56 5.07
N TRP A 426 -2.87 -33.62 4.64
CA TRP A 426 -1.53 -33.95 4.15
C TRP A 426 -0.67 -34.66 5.20
N CYS A 427 -0.69 -34.23 6.47
CA CYS A 427 0.02 -34.88 7.56
C CYS A 427 -0.41 -36.35 7.72
N ARG A 428 -1.74 -36.65 7.67
CA ARG A 428 -2.25 -38.02 7.75
C ARG A 428 -1.80 -38.87 6.57
N GLU A 429 -1.90 -38.34 5.36
CA GLU A 429 -1.48 -39.01 4.13
C GLU A 429 0.03 -39.33 4.11
N ASN A 430 0.84 -38.53 4.79
CA ASN A 430 2.30 -38.68 4.86
C ASN A 430 2.77 -39.34 6.17
N GLY A 431 1.87 -39.97 6.91
CA GLY A 431 2.22 -40.80 8.07
C GLY A 431 2.77 -40.03 9.28
N TRP A 432 2.28 -38.81 9.50
CA TRP A 432 2.60 -38.03 10.68
C TRP A 432 1.85 -38.56 11.92
N PRO A 433 2.44 -38.48 13.14
CA PRO A 433 1.74 -38.91 14.34
C PRO A 433 0.42 -38.16 14.55
N GLU A 434 -0.67 -38.88 14.76
CA GLU A 434 -2.00 -38.28 14.96
C GLU A 434 -2.05 -37.29 16.14
N GLU A 435 -1.22 -37.53 17.17
CA GLU A 435 -1.14 -36.64 18.34
C GLU A 435 -0.48 -35.29 18.03
N ALA A 436 0.40 -35.24 17.02
CA ALA A 436 1.07 -34.00 16.59
C ALA A 436 0.16 -33.08 15.75
N ILE A 437 -0.75 -33.65 14.97
CA ILE A 437 -1.55 -32.92 14.00
C ILE A 437 -2.39 -31.79 14.62
N PRO A 438 -3.17 -32.00 15.69
CA PRO A 438 -3.94 -30.92 16.32
C PRO A 438 -3.04 -29.79 16.89
N ARG A 439 -1.84 -30.13 17.34
CA ARG A 439 -0.89 -29.15 17.87
C ARG A 439 -0.34 -28.26 16.76
N ILE A 440 -0.01 -28.86 15.60
CA ILE A 440 0.48 -28.13 14.43
C ILE A 440 -0.63 -27.23 13.89
N GLN A 441 -1.86 -27.74 13.80
CA GLN A 441 -3.04 -26.95 13.37
C GLN A 441 -3.23 -25.73 14.28
N LEU A 442 -3.25 -25.94 15.58
CA LEU A 442 -3.48 -24.86 16.54
C LEU A 442 -2.39 -23.78 16.45
N VAL A 443 -1.11 -24.16 16.30
CA VAL A 443 -0.01 -23.19 16.10
C VAL A 443 -0.17 -22.42 14.79
N LEU A 444 -0.57 -23.09 13.71
CA LEU A 444 -0.82 -22.46 12.41
C LEU A 444 -1.97 -21.45 12.50
N GLU A 445 -3.12 -21.89 13.00
CA GLU A 445 -4.35 -21.07 13.13
C GLU A 445 -4.10 -19.84 14.00
N GLU A 446 -3.51 -20.02 15.19
CA GLU A 446 -3.22 -18.91 16.10
C GLU A 446 -2.25 -17.90 15.49
N LYS A 447 -1.22 -18.34 14.77
CA LYS A 447 -0.30 -17.42 14.12
C LYS A 447 -0.97 -16.69 12.98
N LEU A 448 -1.67 -17.39 12.08
CA LEU A 448 -2.33 -16.76 10.93
C LEU A 448 -3.46 -15.82 11.38
N MET A 449 -4.27 -16.21 12.35
CA MET A 449 -5.31 -15.33 12.91
C MET A 449 -4.71 -14.09 13.61
N ASN A 450 -3.59 -14.24 14.32
CA ASN A 450 -2.89 -13.07 14.88
C ASN A 450 -2.39 -12.11 13.79
N ILE A 451 -1.96 -12.61 12.64
CA ILE A 451 -1.57 -11.77 11.50
C ILE A 451 -2.82 -11.09 10.91
N CYS A 452 -3.94 -11.81 10.74
CA CYS A 452 -5.21 -11.25 10.27
C CYS A 452 -5.70 -10.10 11.17
N ASP A 453 -5.63 -10.28 12.50
CA ASP A 453 -6.20 -9.33 13.46
C ASP A 453 -5.28 -8.12 13.73
N HIS A 454 -3.97 -8.31 13.66
CA HIS A 454 -3.00 -7.37 14.20
C HIS A 454 -1.82 -7.06 13.27
N GLY A 455 -1.63 -7.85 12.22
CA GLY A 455 -0.48 -7.71 11.31
C GLY A 455 -0.52 -6.45 10.47
N PHE A 456 -1.69 -5.87 10.28
CA PHE A 456 -1.91 -4.72 9.42
C PHE A 456 -2.69 -3.64 10.16
N LYS A 457 -2.17 -2.41 10.15
CA LYS A 457 -2.78 -1.29 10.90
C LYS A 457 -4.07 -0.79 10.28
N ASP A 458 -4.23 -0.94 8.97
CA ASP A 458 -5.42 -0.56 8.22
C ASP A 458 -6.09 -1.82 7.68
N ARG A 459 -7.41 -1.93 7.85
CA ARG A 459 -8.24 -3.10 7.47
C ARG A 459 -8.26 -3.44 5.97
N GLU A 460 -7.43 -2.81 5.16
CA GLU A 460 -7.27 -3.09 3.73
C GLU A 460 -6.53 -4.39 3.43
N SER A 461 -6.05 -5.07 4.44
CA SER A 461 -5.20 -6.27 4.35
C SER A 461 -5.92 -7.58 4.01
N LEU A 462 -7.20 -7.57 3.69
CA LEU A 462 -7.97 -8.77 3.28
C LEU A 462 -7.41 -9.54 2.07
N ARG A 463 -6.27 -9.11 1.54
CA ARG A 463 -5.59 -9.70 0.37
C ARG A 463 -4.16 -10.14 0.65
N GLU A 464 -3.66 -9.84 1.81
CA GLU A 464 -2.34 -10.29 2.19
C GLU A 464 -2.32 -11.79 2.35
N VAL A 465 -1.18 -12.37 2.05
CA VAL A 465 -0.96 -13.80 2.12
C VAL A 465 0.16 -14.11 3.09
N ALA A 466 0.11 -15.30 3.66
CA ALA A 466 1.22 -15.90 4.36
C ALA A 466 1.69 -17.15 3.61
N SER A 467 2.98 -17.31 3.44
CA SER A 467 3.55 -18.57 2.96
C SER A 467 3.81 -19.48 4.15
N VAL A 468 3.42 -20.73 4.04
CA VAL A 468 3.50 -21.75 5.10
C VAL A 468 4.31 -22.92 4.61
N ARG A 469 5.31 -23.34 5.40
CA ARG A 469 6.10 -24.55 5.17
C ARG A 469 6.06 -25.42 6.41
N LEU A 470 5.84 -26.70 6.23
CA LEU A 470 5.96 -27.70 7.29
C LEU A 470 6.94 -28.79 6.87
N THR A 471 7.93 -29.04 7.70
CA THR A 471 8.92 -30.11 7.52
C THR A 471 9.06 -30.94 8.81
N LYS A 472 9.62 -32.12 8.66
CA LYS A 472 9.89 -33.01 9.78
C LYS A 472 11.38 -32.98 10.11
N SER A 473 11.73 -32.82 11.41
CA SER A 473 13.08 -32.93 11.92
C SER A 473 13.07 -33.87 13.12
N HIS A 474 13.43 -35.10 12.89
CA HIS A 474 13.34 -36.20 13.90
C HIS A 474 11.91 -36.29 14.47
N ASP A 475 11.72 -36.04 15.75
CA ASP A 475 10.44 -36.11 16.47
C ASP A 475 9.79 -34.71 16.63
N THR A 476 10.13 -33.76 15.74
CA THR A 476 9.70 -32.38 15.82
C THR A 476 9.16 -31.94 14.47
N ALA A 477 7.99 -31.31 14.47
CA ALA A 477 7.47 -30.56 13.33
C ALA A 477 8.12 -29.17 13.30
N VAL A 478 8.65 -28.79 12.16
CA VAL A 478 9.22 -27.45 11.93
C VAL A 478 8.25 -26.69 11.01
N LEU A 479 7.44 -25.82 11.61
CA LEU A 479 6.48 -24.98 10.91
C LEU A 479 7.08 -23.59 10.72
N THR A 480 7.29 -23.17 9.47
CA THR A 480 7.79 -21.84 9.13
C THR A 480 6.71 -21.06 8.40
N ILE A 481 6.48 -19.83 8.84
CA ILE A 481 5.48 -18.91 8.28
C ILE A 481 6.18 -17.60 7.90
N TRP A 482 5.97 -17.15 6.66
CA TRP A 482 6.41 -15.84 6.15
C TRP A 482 5.20 -14.96 5.93
N ASP A 483 5.24 -13.75 6.48
CA ASP A 483 4.18 -12.76 6.38
C ASP A 483 4.73 -11.33 6.20
N ALA A 484 3.96 -10.43 5.61
CA ALA A 484 4.29 -9.02 5.43
C ALA A 484 3.67 -8.10 6.51
N GLY A 485 3.18 -8.67 7.60
CA GLY A 485 2.54 -7.92 8.68
C GLY A 485 3.51 -7.03 9.46
N ALA A 486 2.94 -6.20 10.34
CA ALA A 486 3.71 -5.37 11.24
C ALA A 486 4.61 -6.23 12.16
N GLU A 487 5.75 -5.66 12.56
CA GLU A 487 6.64 -6.32 13.51
C GLU A 487 5.91 -6.61 14.82
N GLU A 488 5.85 -7.88 15.17
CA GLU A 488 5.36 -8.26 16.50
C GLU A 488 6.36 -7.80 17.56
N PRO A 489 5.92 -7.07 18.60
CA PRO A 489 6.80 -6.65 19.67
C PRO A 489 7.49 -7.89 20.27
N SER A 490 8.81 -7.80 20.44
CA SER A 490 9.60 -8.85 21.12
C SER A 490 8.97 -9.07 22.50
N ILE A 491 8.54 -10.29 22.77
CA ILE A 491 8.14 -10.66 24.14
C ILE A 491 9.44 -10.66 24.93
N ALA A 492 9.66 -9.60 25.70
CA ALA A 492 10.71 -9.62 26.71
C ALA A 492 10.49 -10.86 27.57
N VAL A 493 11.51 -11.71 27.65
CA VAL A 493 11.51 -12.90 28.50
C VAL A 493 11.43 -12.39 29.95
N VAL A 494 10.23 -12.26 30.49
CA VAL A 494 10.06 -12.18 31.93
C VAL A 494 10.29 -13.61 32.42
N ALA A 495 11.49 -13.85 32.87
CA ALA A 495 11.82 -15.06 33.67
C ALA A 495 11.06 -14.90 34.99
N GLY A 496 9.84 -15.42 35.03
CA GLY A 496 8.99 -15.49 36.19
C GLY A 496 8.26 -16.82 36.16
N ASP A 497 8.14 -17.43 37.34
CA ASP A 497 7.48 -18.67 37.61
C ASP A 497 6.17 -18.86 36.81
N ALA A 498 5.97 -20.04 36.22
CA ALA A 498 4.83 -20.34 35.32
C ALA A 498 3.47 -20.04 35.96
N ASP A 499 3.34 -20.21 37.28
CA ASP A 499 2.12 -19.93 38.03
C ASP A 499 1.79 -18.43 38.11
N THR A 500 2.81 -17.58 38.22
CA THR A 500 2.63 -16.11 38.25
C THR A 500 2.22 -15.56 36.89
N ALA A 501 2.71 -16.15 35.79
CA ALA A 501 2.32 -15.79 34.44
C ALA A 501 0.86 -16.19 34.15
N PHE A 502 0.42 -17.34 34.67
CA PHE A 502 -0.95 -17.83 34.53
C PHE A 502 -1.96 -16.98 35.33
N GLU A 503 -1.61 -16.58 36.56
CA GLU A 503 -2.46 -15.68 37.37
C GLU A 503 -2.55 -14.25 36.80
N MET A 504 -1.44 -13.70 36.26
CA MET A 504 -1.44 -12.39 35.59
C MET A 504 -2.22 -12.43 34.28
N ALA A 505 -2.18 -13.52 33.52
CA ALA A 505 -2.96 -13.70 32.31
C ALA A 505 -4.46 -13.80 32.61
N ASN A 506 -4.84 -14.48 33.68
CA ASN A 506 -6.24 -14.58 34.10
C ASN A 506 -6.82 -13.27 34.65
N LYS A 507 -6.01 -12.40 35.27
CA LYS A 507 -6.46 -11.12 35.85
C LYS A 507 -6.56 -9.97 34.85
N ARG A 508 -5.84 -10.03 33.71
CA ARG A 508 -5.75 -8.91 32.75
C ARG A 508 -6.54 -9.08 31.46
N MET A 509 -7.21 -10.21 31.21
CA MET A 509 -7.69 -10.48 29.86
C MET A 509 -9.11 -10.99 29.77
N SER A 510 -9.98 -10.12 29.28
CA SER A 510 -11.15 -10.51 28.50
C SER A 510 -10.69 -10.98 27.11
N GLY A 511 -10.56 -12.28 26.89
CA GLY A 511 -10.60 -12.92 25.57
C GLY A 511 -9.38 -12.83 24.65
N ARG A 512 -8.55 -11.80 24.66
CA ARG A 512 -7.45 -11.58 23.71
C ARG A 512 -6.08 -11.83 24.35
N GLY A 513 -5.28 -12.73 23.78
CA GLY A 513 -3.89 -13.03 24.17
C GLY A 513 -3.65 -14.44 24.76
N ARG A 514 -4.69 -15.26 24.88
CA ARG A 514 -4.54 -16.67 25.29
C ARG A 514 -3.78 -17.49 24.24
N GLY A 515 -4.00 -17.21 22.98
CA GLY A 515 -3.37 -17.94 21.88
C GLY A 515 -1.85 -17.92 21.90
N ARG A 516 -1.25 -16.76 22.21
CA ARG A 516 0.23 -16.66 22.31
C ARG A 516 0.82 -17.51 23.44
N LEU A 517 0.11 -17.66 24.54
CA LEU A 517 0.54 -18.53 25.65
C LEU A 517 0.43 -20.00 25.25
N ILE A 518 -0.67 -20.40 24.62
CA ILE A 518 -0.89 -21.76 24.13
C ILE A 518 0.19 -22.15 23.12
N VAL A 519 0.48 -21.29 22.13
CA VAL A 519 1.55 -21.54 21.15
C VAL A 519 2.91 -21.73 21.82
N ARG A 520 3.21 -20.93 22.86
CA ARG A 520 4.47 -21.05 23.61
C ARG A 520 4.58 -22.38 24.38
N GLU A 521 3.48 -22.88 24.91
CA GLU A 521 3.45 -24.18 25.60
C GLU A 521 3.57 -25.36 24.64
N LEU A 522 3.04 -25.21 23.42
CA LEU A 522 3.06 -26.26 22.39
C LEU A 522 4.41 -26.39 21.68
N CYS A 523 5.27 -25.36 21.74
CA CYS A 523 6.53 -25.31 21.00
C CYS A 523 7.74 -25.47 21.95
N ASP A 524 8.74 -26.22 21.53
CA ASP A 524 10.06 -26.27 22.20
C ASP A 524 10.93 -25.05 21.88
N GLY A 525 10.61 -24.35 20.80
CA GLY A 525 11.29 -23.12 20.39
C GLY A 525 10.54 -22.35 19.34
N ILE A 526 10.76 -21.03 19.35
CA ILE A 526 10.23 -20.11 18.33
C ILE A 526 11.41 -19.23 17.89
N LYS A 527 11.72 -19.26 16.60
CA LYS A 527 12.72 -18.36 15.98
C LYS A 527 12.01 -17.33 15.11
N ARG A 528 12.47 -16.09 15.18
CA ARG A 528 11.98 -15.00 14.35
C ARG A 528 13.15 -14.32 13.67
N LYS A 529 12.97 -14.05 12.38
CA LYS A 529 13.87 -13.23 11.58
C LYS A 529 13.04 -12.20 10.84
N ARG A 530 13.60 -11.05 10.57
CA ARG A 530 12.96 -10.02 9.78
C ARG A 530 13.77 -9.73 8.54
N TYR A 531 13.09 -9.71 7.42
CA TYR A 531 13.58 -9.28 6.11
C TYR A 531 12.61 -8.23 5.58
N PRO A 532 12.71 -6.95 6.02
CA PRO A 532 11.68 -5.96 5.68
C PRO A 532 11.32 -5.95 4.18
N PRO A 533 10.03 -5.97 3.81
CA PRO A 533 8.85 -5.91 4.68
C PRO A 533 8.42 -7.26 5.30
N LEU A 534 9.11 -8.37 5.04
CA LEU A 534 8.69 -9.71 5.44
C LEU A 534 9.22 -10.13 6.81
N ASN A 535 8.38 -10.85 7.53
CA ASN A 535 8.71 -11.55 8.77
C ASN A 535 8.79 -13.06 8.50
N GLU A 536 9.77 -13.73 9.05
CA GLU A 536 9.88 -15.19 9.11
C GLU A 536 9.71 -15.64 10.55
N THR A 537 8.76 -16.52 10.82
CA THR A 537 8.58 -17.13 12.13
C THR A 537 8.61 -18.64 12.00
N THR A 538 9.55 -19.30 12.68
CA THR A 538 9.70 -20.76 12.71
C THR A 538 9.35 -21.29 14.07
N TYR A 539 8.45 -22.26 14.11
CA TYR A 539 7.98 -22.97 15.30
C TYR A 539 8.50 -24.40 15.30
N TYR A 540 9.07 -24.83 16.42
CA TYR A 540 9.53 -26.19 16.66
C TYR A 540 8.52 -26.89 17.57
N ILE A 541 7.67 -27.76 16.99
CA ILE A 541 6.53 -28.38 17.66
C ILE A 541 6.85 -29.86 17.86
N PRO A 542 7.07 -30.33 19.11
CA PRO A 542 7.37 -31.75 19.37
C PRO A 542 6.14 -32.62 19.04
N PHE A 543 6.39 -33.80 18.49
CA PHE A 543 5.32 -34.75 18.15
C PHE A 543 4.60 -35.26 19.40
N PHE A 544 5.34 -35.48 20.47
CA PHE A 544 4.83 -35.94 21.76
C PHE A 544 4.86 -34.77 22.75
N GLY A 545 3.89 -34.72 23.65
CA GLY A 545 3.88 -33.72 24.72
C GLY A 545 5.14 -33.77 25.55
N LYS A 546 5.52 -32.64 26.17
CA LYS A 546 6.61 -32.67 27.17
C LYS A 546 6.28 -33.76 28.19
N LYS A 547 7.20 -34.73 28.39
CA LYS A 547 7.08 -35.64 29.50
C LYS A 547 7.15 -34.79 30.77
N GLU A 548 6.13 -34.88 31.60
CA GLU A 548 6.21 -34.39 32.97
C GLU A 548 7.32 -35.21 33.66
N ASP A 549 8.47 -34.56 33.92
CA ASP A 549 9.50 -35.10 34.81
C ASP A 549 9.15 -34.82 36.26
#